data_bab59b861e206f09696954216913e874
#
_entry.id   bab59b861e206f09696954216913e874
#
_cell.length_a   1.000
_cell.length_b   1.000
_cell.length_c   1.000
_cell.angle_alpha   90.00
_cell.angle_beta   90.00
_cell.angle_gamma   90.00
#
_symmetry.space_group_name_H-M   'P 1'
#
loop_
_entity.id
_entity.type
_entity.pdbx_description
1 polymer ?
#
loop_
_entity_poly.entity_id
_entity_poly.type
_entity_poly.pdbx_seq_one_letter_code
_entity_poly.pdbx_strand_id
1 'polypeptide(L)'
;MTGGKQGHVDTTATILSKTPDGNAVTIRFQPRDRAVLVYVVEKGYIALDGASLTVVAVDDVEGWFSVMLVAYTQERIVVAGKKVGESVNVEVDMAGKYIEKQVKAHLESGLGARGGLLEKMVREEVARALGKQ
;
A
#
# COMPACT_ATOMS: atom_id res chain seq x y z
N MET A 1 -18.29 6.34 7.34
CA MET A 1 -17.83 5.83 7.74
C MET A 1 -17.92 5.36 8.75
N THR A 2 -18.08 5.01 9.07
CA THR A 2 -18.15 4.68 10.05
C THR A 2 -17.47 4.16 10.47
N GLY A 3 -17.28 4.14 10.04
CA GLY A 3 -16.53 3.56 10.42
C GLY A 3 -15.84 3.49 11.36
N GLY A 4 -15.39 4.00 11.52
CA GLY A 4 -14.61 4.05 12.55
C GLY A 4 -14.32 2.86 13.14
N LYS A 5 -14.72 1.88 12.78
CA LYS A 5 -14.45 0.90 13.43
C LYS A 5 -13.15 0.57 13.30
N GLN A 6 -12.62 0.19 12.49
CA GLN A 6 -11.39 -0.18 12.55
C GLN A 6 -10.60 0.53 11.75
N GLY A 7 -9.49 0.52 11.61
CA GLY A 7 -8.54 1.10 10.76
C GLY A 7 -8.86 2.52 10.41
N HIS A 8 -7.95 3.19 9.81
CA HIS A 8 -8.11 4.53 9.35
C HIS A 8 -7.96 4.58 7.86
N VAL A 9 -8.87 5.25 7.18
CA VAL A 9 -8.72 5.49 5.76
C VAL A 9 -7.64 6.55 5.60
N ASP A 10 -6.57 6.20 4.91
CA ASP A 10 -5.45 7.11 4.72
C ASP A 10 -5.67 8.04 3.54
N THR A 11 -6.27 7.55 2.48
CA THR A 11 -6.56 8.36 1.31
C THR A 11 -7.54 7.59 0.43
N THR A 12 -7.82 8.12 -0.74
CA THR A 12 -8.59 7.39 -1.74
C THR A 12 -7.69 7.13 -2.93
N ALA A 13 -8.08 6.21 -3.78
CA ALA A 13 -7.36 5.94 -5.01
C ALA A 13 -8.36 5.75 -6.13
N THR A 14 -7.95 6.14 -7.31
CA THR A 14 -8.80 6.02 -8.49
C THR A 14 -8.40 4.78 -9.26
N ILE A 15 -9.38 4.05 -9.73
CA ILE A 15 -9.13 2.86 -10.54
C ILE A 15 -8.69 3.34 -11.93
N LEU A 16 -7.46 3.03 -12.29
CA LEU A 16 -6.90 3.44 -13.58
C LEU A 16 -7.24 2.44 -14.67
N SER A 17 -7.20 1.16 -14.35
CA SER A 17 -7.43 0.14 -15.37
C SER A 17 -7.82 -1.17 -14.71
N LYS A 18 -8.52 -2.00 -15.47
CA LYS A 18 -8.88 -3.35 -15.05
C LYS A 18 -8.57 -4.24 -16.24
N THR A 19 -7.61 -5.11 -16.08
CA THR A 19 -7.14 -5.96 -17.17
C THR A 19 -7.36 -7.42 -16.83
N PRO A 20 -8.18 -8.12 -17.62
CA PRO A 20 -8.41 -9.54 -17.40
C PRO A 20 -7.11 -10.33 -17.59
N ASP A 21 -6.95 -11.37 -16.80
CA ASP A 21 -5.78 -12.22 -16.88
C ASP A 21 -6.23 -13.63 -16.52
N GLY A 22 -6.70 -14.36 -17.50
CA GLY A 22 -7.30 -15.66 -17.26
C GLY A 22 -8.55 -15.47 -16.43
N ASN A 23 -8.63 -16.18 -15.30
CA ASN A 23 -9.77 -16.05 -14.41
C ASN A 23 -9.60 -14.91 -13.43
N ALA A 24 -8.47 -14.21 -13.50
CA ALA A 24 -8.17 -13.14 -12.58
C ALA A 24 -8.31 -11.80 -13.29
N VAL A 25 -8.30 -10.73 -12.51
CA VAL A 25 -8.29 -9.39 -13.08
C VAL A 25 -7.25 -8.59 -12.31
N THR A 26 -6.41 -7.85 -13.05
CA THR A 26 -5.41 -6.98 -12.46
C THR A 26 -5.95 -5.57 -12.49
N ILE A 27 -5.96 -4.90 -11.35
CA ILE A 27 -6.49 -3.56 -11.24
C ILE A 27 -5.40 -2.62 -10.79
N ARG A 28 -5.22 -1.51 -11.52
CA ARG A 28 -4.28 -0.47 -11.14
C ARG A 28 -5.01 0.67 -10.49
N PHE A 29 -4.37 1.22 -9.45
CA PHE A 29 -4.94 2.33 -8.68
C PHE A 29 -3.95 3.46 -8.57
N GLN A 30 -4.45 4.68 -8.64
CA GLN A 30 -3.63 5.85 -8.42
C GLN A 30 -4.09 6.54 -7.14
N PRO A 31 -3.28 6.55 -6.09
CA PRO A 31 -3.69 7.19 -4.84
C PRO A 31 -3.75 8.69 -5.01
N ARG A 32 -4.72 9.29 -4.35
CA ARG A 32 -4.86 10.74 -4.36
C ARG A 32 -3.67 11.38 -3.65
N ASP A 33 -3.28 10.80 -2.54
CA ASP A 33 -2.11 11.26 -1.82
C ASP A 33 -0.96 10.33 -2.15
N ARG A 34 -0.06 10.82 -2.98
CA ARG A 34 1.04 10.02 -3.46
C ARG A 34 1.99 9.57 -2.36
N ALA A 35 2.02 10.30 -1.25
CA ALA A 35 2.90 9.94 -0.15
C ALA A 35 2.59 8.57 0.43
N VAL A 36 1.38 8.09 0.23
CA VAL A 36 1.00 6.79 0.78
C VAL A 36 1.77 5.64 0.11
N LEU A 37 2.34 5.89 -1.08
CA LEU A 37 3.08 4.85 -1.77
C LEU A 37 4.32 4.39 -1.02
N VAL A 38 4.80 5.20 -0.08
CA VAL A 38 5.94 4.82 0.75
C VAL A 38 5.61 3.55 1.53
N TYR A 39 4.34 3.35 1.82
CA TYR A 39 3.91 2.19 2.60
C TYR A 39 3.41 1.04 1.74
N VAL A 40 3.36 1.23 0.43
CA VAL A 40 2.84 0.21 -0.47
C VAL A 40 4.02 -0.56 -1.04
N VAL A 41 4.10 -1.83 -0.70
CA VAL A 41 5.24 -2.66 -1.04
C VAL A 41 4.78 -3.87 -1.84
N GLU A 42 5.52 -4.18 -2.88
CA GLU A 42 5.24 -5.37 -3.68
C GLU A 42 5.20 -6.59 -2.77
N LYS A 43 4.16 -7.40 -2.92
CA LYS A 43 3.90 -8.58 -2.11
C LYS A 43 3.42 -8.27 -0.69
N GLY A 44 3.33 -7.01 -0.34
CA GLY A 44 2.74 -6.61 0.94
C GLY A 44 1.23 -6.52 0.80
N TYR A 45 0.58 -6.07 1.86
CA TYR A 45 -0.87 -5.97 1.90
C TYR A 45 -1.35 -4.53 1.91
N ILE A 46 -2.52 -4.32 1.36
CA ILE A 46 -3.15 -3.02 1.37
C ILE A 46 -4.65 -3.27 1.49
N ALA A 47 -5.33 -2.42 2.24
CA ALA A 47 -6.78 -2.55 2.38
C ALA A 47 -7.47 -1.57 1.46
N LEU A 48 -8.32 -2.07 0.59
CA LEU A 48 -9.07 -1.26 -0.35
C LEU A 48 -10.55 -1.49 -0.08
N ASP A 49 -11.25 -0.42 0.30
CA ASP A 49 -12.66 -0.51 0.70
C ASP A 49 -12.87 -1.63 1.71
N GLY A 50 -11.93 -1.77 2.63
CA GLY A 50 -12.05 -2.75 3.70
C GLY A 50 -11.55 -4.15 3.40
N ALA A 51 -11.19 -4.43 2.16
CA ALA A 51 -10.69 -5.76 1.80
C ALA A 51 -9.16 -5.74 1.77
N SER A 52 -8.54 -6.68 2.49
CA SER A 52 -7.08 -6.77 2.52
C SER A 52 -6.61 -7.53 1.29
N LEU A 53 -5.82 -6.89 0.47
CA LEU A 53 -5.38 -7.46 -0.79
C LEU A 53 -3.87 -7.40 -0.91
N THR A 54 -3.31 -8.31 -1.69
CA THR A 54 -1.88 -8.37 -1.89
C THR A 54 -1.48 -7.47 -3.06
N VAL A 55 -0.46 -6.66 -2.84
CA VAL A 55 0.05 -5.76 -3.86
C VAL A 55 0.90 -6.55 -4.85
N VAL A 56 0.59 -6.42 -6.13
CA VAL A 56 1.33 -7.12 -7.17
C VAL A 56 2.49 -6.28 -7.67
N ALA A 57 2.27 -5.00 -7.89
CA ALA A 57 3.30 -4.12 -8.42
C ALA A 57 3.10 -2.71 -7.91
N VAL A 58 4.19 -1.96 -7.83
CA VAL A 58 4.16 -0.57 -7.43
C VAL A 58 5.06 0.19 -8.38
N ASP A 59 4.57 1.31 -8.90
CA ASP A 59 5.38 2.18 -9.74
C ASP A 59 5.46 3.53 -9.05
N ASP A 60 6.59 3.77 -8.39
CA ASP A 60 6.75 5.00 -7.62
C ASP A 60 6.94 6.23 -8.51
N VAL A 61 7.38 6.02 -9.74
CA VAL A 61 7.59 7.12 -10.66
C VAL A 61 6.26 7.60 -11.23
N GLU A 62 5.46 6.66 -11.71
CA GLU A 62 4.15 6.99 -12.27
C GLU A 62 3.11 7.20 -11.20
N GLY A 63 3.32 6.66 -10.03
CA GLY A 63 2.43 6.88 -8.90
C GLY A 63 1.21 5.97 -8.87
N TRP A 64 1.40 4.68 -9.15
CA TRP A 64 0.28 3.74 -9.07
C TRP A 64 0.74 2.42 -8.46
N PHE A 65 -0.23 1.64 -8.04
CA PHE A 65 0.02 0.28 -7.58
C PHE A 65 -1.07 -0.61 -8.15
N SER A 66 -0.84 -1.92 -8.11
CA SER A 66 -1.83 -2.85 -8.64
C SER A 66 -2.05 -4.03 -7.72
N VAL A 67 -3.24 -4.60 -7.83
CA VAL A 67 -3.60 -5.83 -7.13
C VAL A 67 -4.22 -6.76 -8.15
N MET A 68 -4.27 -8.05 -7.82
CA MET A 68 -4.90 -9.03 -8.69
C MET A 68 -6.00 -9.72 -7.91
N LEU A 69 -7.16 -9.82 -8.50
CA LEU A 69 -8.31 -10.47 -7.88
C LEU A 69 -8.64 -11.74 -8.63
N VAL A 70 -8.61 -12.88 -7.91
CA VAL A 70 -9.02 -14.13 -8.53
C VAL A 70 -10.53 -14.21 -8.53
N ALA A 71 -11.11 -15.12 -9.32
CA ALA A 71 -12.55 -15.20 -9.50
C ALA A 71 -13.33 -15.27 -8.20
N TYR A 72 -12.86 -16.08 -7.28
CA TYR A 72 -13.55 -16.25 -6.01
C TYR A 72 -13.65 -14.91 -5.27
N THR A 73 -12.56 -14.17 -5.23
CA THR A 73 -12.52 -12.89 -4.55
C THR A 73 -13.39 -11.86 -5.25
N GLN A 74 -13.42 -11.91 -6.58
CA GLN A 74 -14.19 -10.94 -7.34
C GLN A 74 -15.66 -10.93 -6.97
N GLU A 75 -16.17 -12.04 -6.52
CA GLU A 75 -17.58 -12.13 -6.18
C GLU A 75 -17.89 -11.65 -4.78
N ARG A 76 -16.85 -11.36 -3.99
CA ARG A 76 -17.05 -11.09 -2.59
C ARG A 76 -16.65 -9.72 -2.09
N ILE A 77 -15.99 -8.94 -2.89
CA ILE A 77 -15.53 -7.65 -2.42
C ILE A 77 -16.06 -6.51 -3.27
N VAL A 78 -16.24 -5.37 -2.63
CA VAL A 78 -16.80 -4.19 -3.25
C VAL A 78 -15.97 -3.69 -4.42
N VAL A 79 -14.66 -3.71 -4.24
CA VAL A 79 -13.73 -3.21 -5.26
C VAL A 79 -13.96 -3.89 -6.61
N ALA A 80 -14.27 -5.18 -6.60
CA ALA A 80 -14.41 -5.91 -7.84
C ALA A 80 -15.56 -5.39 -8.71
N GLY A 81 -16.56 -4.81 -8.07
CA GLY A 81 -17.71 -4.29 -8.81
C GLY A 81 -17.55 -2.86 -9.29
N LYS A 82 -16.48 -2.19 -8.89
CA LYS A 82 -16.30 -0.81 -9.28
C LYS A 82 -15.66 -0.71 -10.66
N LYS A 83 -15.88 0.43 -11.29
CA LYS A 83 -15.45 0.65 -12.66
C LYS A 83 -14.24 1.57 -12.71
N VAL A 84 -13.53 1.53 -13.84
CA VAL A 84 -12.43 2.46 -14.08
C VAL A 84 -12.96 3.88 -13.88
N GLY A 85 -12.20 4.68 -13.18
CA GLY A 85 -12.57 6.05 -12.85
C GLY A 85 -13.20 6.21 -11.50
N GLU A 86 -13.72 5.12 -10.92
CA GLU A 86 -14.28 5.20 -9.58
C GLU A 86 -13.17 5.12 -8.55
N SER A 87 -13.46 5.54 -7.33
CA SER A 87 -12.44 5.56 -6.29
C SER A 87 -12.73 4.54 -5.22
N VAL A 88 -11.66 4.19 -4.50
CA VAL A 88 -11.73 3.28 -3.37
C VAL A 88 -11.05 3.94 -2.20
N ASN A 89 -11.40 3.51 -1.00
CA ASN A 89 -10.72 3.96 0.21
C ASN A 89 -9.46 3.12 0.40
N VAL A 90 -8.37 3.76 0.77
CA VAL A 90 -7.08 3.10 0.92
C VAL A 90 -6.63 3.16 2.37
N GLU A 91 -6.22 2.01 2.87
CA GLU A 91 -5.65 1.92 4.20
C GLU A 91 -4.38 1.10 4.08
N VAL A 92 -3.24 1.67 4.50
CA VAL A 92 -1.97 0.99 4.34
C VAL A 92 -1.55 0.28 5.63
N ASP A 93 -0.56 -0.59 5.50
CA ASP A 93 -0.11 -1.43 6.59
C ASP A 93 0.42 -0.59 7.76
N MET A 94 -0.14 -0.80 8.93
CA MET A 94 0.29 -0.08 10.12
C MET A 94 1.73 -0.37 10.51
N ALA A 95 2.20 -1.57 10.22
CA ALA A 95 3.58 -1.92 10.56
C ALA A 95 4.54 -1.01 9.80
N GLY A 96 4.25 -0.71 8.55
CA GLY A 96 5.09 0.18 7.78
C GLY A 96 5.12 1.57 8.36
N LYS A 97 3.98 2.05 8.82
CA LYS A 97 3.91 3.37 9.42
C LYS A 97 4.70 3.44 10.72
N TYR A 98 4.60 2.40 11.51
CA TYR A 98 5.30 2.34 12.77
C TYR A 98 6.81 2.38 12.56
N ILE A 99 7.30 1.61 11.63
CA ILE A 99 8.72 1.56 11.33
C ILE A 99 9.21 2.89 10.79
N GLU A 100 8.42 3.52 9.92
CA GLU A 100 8.81 4.81 9.39
C GLU A 100 8.93 5.83 10.51
N LYS A 101 8.03 5.79 11.47
CA LYS A 101 8.07 6.71 12.58
C LYS A 101 9.36 6.52 13.39
N GLN A 102 9.76 5.28 13.57
CA GLN A 102 11.00 5.01 14.30
C GLN A 102 12.23 5.48 13.55
N VAL A 103 12.23 5.32 12.24
CA VAL A 103 13.33 5.79 11.42
C VAL A 103 13.45 7.31 11.55
N LYS A 104 12.34 8.01 11.48
CA LYS A 104 12.37 9.45 11.62
C LYS A 104 12.87 9.87 12.99
N ALA A 105 12.44 9.19 14.01
CA ALA A 105 12.88 9.52 15.37
C ALA A 105 14.37 9.37 15.49
N HIS A 106 14.93 8.32 14.92
CA HIS A 106 16.38 8.11 14.97
C HIS A 106 17.12 9.21 14.23
N LEU A 107 16.66 9.57 13.05
CA LEU A 107 17.33 10.61 12.28
C LEU A 107 17.25 11.96 12.97
N GLU A 108 16.12 12.25 13.59
CA GLU A 108 15.93 13.53 14.25
C GLU A 108 16.66 13.62 15.58
N SER A 109 17.10 12.49 16.11
CA SER A 109 17.78 12.51 17.39
C SER A 109 19.24 12.89 17.27
N GLY A 110 19.67 13.34 16.12
CA GLY A 110 21.03 13.86 16.01
C GLY A 110 22.07 12.86 15.64
N LEU A 111 21.69 11.77 15.08
CA LEU A 111 22.64 10.75 14.65
C LEU A 111 23.10 10.99 13.23
N GLY A 112 23.00 12.22 12.77
CA GLY A 112 23.35 12.54 11.40
C GLY A 112 24.77 12.22 11.02
N ALA A 113 25.69 12.31 11.96
CA ALA A 113 27.08 12.03 11.67
C ALA A 113 27.29 10.59 11.21
N ARG A 114 26.40 9.72 11.63
CA ARG A 114 26.46 8.34 11.19
C ARG A 114 25.31 8.03 10.27
N GLY A 115 24.74 9.05 9.71
CA GLY A 115 23.52 8.91 8.93
C GLY A 115 23.61 7.86 7.86
N GLY A 116 24.73 7.80 7.16
CA GLY A 116 24.85 6.85 6.07
C GLY A 116 24.77 5.41 6.52
N LEU A 117 25.53 5.06 7.52
CA LEU A 117 25.53 3.71 8.02
C LEU A 117 24.23 3.37 8.71
N LEU A 118 23.77 4.28 9.56
CA LEU A 118 22.55 4.08 10.28
C LEU A 118 21.37 3.95 9.33
N GLU A 119 21.33 4.80 8.34
CA GLU A 119 20.28 4.78 7.36
C GLU A 119 20.23 3.45 6.63
N LYS A 120 21.38 2.92 6.31
CA LYS A 120 21.43 1.64 5.62
C LYS A 120 20.90 0.53 6.52
N MET A 121 21.29 0.53 7.78
CA MET A 121 20.82 -0.49 8.71
C MET A 121 19.33 -0.42 8.91
N VAL A 122 18.82 0.79 9.05
CA VAL A 122 17.39 0.97 9.24
C VAL A 122 16.62 0.54 8.01
N ARG A 123 17.15 0.87 6.84
CA ARG A 123 16.49 0.49 5.59
C ARG A 123 16.41 -1.02 5.47
N GLU A 124 17.47 -1.72 5.87
CA GLU A 124 17.45 -3.17 5.82
C GLU A 124 16.43 -3.73 6.80
N GLU A 125 16.29 -3.10 7.95
CA GLU A 125 15.32 -3.54 8.91
C GLU A 125 13.89 -3.33 8.42
N VAL A 126 13.64 -2.19 7.80
CA VAL A 126 12.33 -1.92 7.23
C VAL A 126 12.01 -2.95 6.16
N ALA A 127 12.98 -3.25 5.31
CA ALA A 127 12.76 -4.24 4.25
C ALA A 127 12.46 -5.60 4.84
N ARG A 128 13.15 -5.95 5.91
CA ARG A 128 12.92 -7.24 6.55
C ARG A 128 11.54 -7.30 7.16
N ALA A 129 11.11 -6.23 7.78
CA ALA A 129 9.80 -6.22 8.45
C ALA A 129 8.65 -6.19 7.46
N LEU A 130 8.82 -5.51 6.34
CA LEU A 130 7.74 -5.35 5.39
C LEU A 130 7.77 -6.35 4.24
N GLY A 131 8.95 -6.71 3.80
CA GLY A 131 9.07 -7.59 2.65
C GLY A 131 9.17 -9.05 2.96
N LYS A 132 9.49 -9.41 4.26
CA LYS A 132 9.67 -10.71 4.52
C LYS A 132 8.40 -11.38 4.74
N GLN A 133 8.07 -12.34 4.12
CA GLN A 133 6.80 -13.00 4.29
C GLN A 133 6.95 -14.50 4.43
#